data_195cd39767e1298a3f3390ddafa0fe06
#
_entry.id   195cd39767e1298a3f3390ddafa0fe06
#
_cell.length_a   1.000
_cell.length_b   1.000
_cell.length_c   1.000
_cell.angle_alpha   90.00
_cell.angle_beta   90.00
_cell.angle_gamma   90.00
#
_symmetry.space_group_name_H-M   'P 1'
#
loop_
_entity.id
_entity.type
_entity.pdbx_description
1 polymer ?
#
loop_
_entity_poly.entity_id
_entity_poly.type
_entity_poly.pdbx_seq_one_letter_code
_entity_poly.pdbx_strand_id
1 'polypeptide(L)'
;MSESQGHNQGGVVNFLQEFSIPLIAGVIAALIMANTEEHLYHEIIHFKPFGDLEIFGHGLDIHFLINDIFMVLFFGIAAKEITEAMLPGGALNPPAKAINPLLGTIGGVVGPAGMYFLMTWVFYTGTPEYSLVANGWGIPTATDIALAWLVARIVFGKAHPAVNFLLLLAVADDAIGLGIIAVFYPNPEHPVTPAYLLINLGAMGLAYGLRRADVQRWSPYIFLAGGASWVGLILASLHPALALVLIVPFMP
;
A
#
# COMPACT_ATOMS: atom_id res chain seq x y z
N MET A 1 15.76 -43.53 -7.42
CA MET A 1 14.87 -43.14 -6.29
C MET A 1 15.25 -41.72 -5.84
N SER A 2 14.98 -40.70 -6.65
CA SER A 2 15.28 -39.29 -6.27
C SER A 2 14.30 -38.25 -6.90
N GLU A 3 13.10 -38.65 -7.32
CA GLU A 3 12.15 -37.72 -7.96
C GLU A 3 10.89 -37.36 -7.13
N SER A 4 10.79 -37.86 -5.88
CA SER A 4 9.55 -37.66 -5.11
C SER A 4 9.56 -36.47 -4.12
N GLN A 5 10.67 -35.78 -3.94
CA GLN A 5 10.75 -34.67 -2.96
C GLN A 5 10.50 -33.26 -3.55
N GLY A 6 10.66 -33.08 -4.86
CA GLY A 6 10.43 -31.75 -5.50
C GLY A 6 8.95 -31.40 -5.70
N HIS A 7 8.06 -32.36 -5.78
CA HIS A 7 6.65 -32.12 -6.07
C HIS A 7 5.81 -31.69 -4.86
N ASN A 8 6.30 -31.97 -3.64
CA ASN A 8 5.55 -31.66 -2.41
C ASN A 8 5.81 -30.24 -1.89
N GLN A 9 6.97 -29.66 -2.19
CA GLN A 9 7.29 -28.29 -1.78
C GLN A 9 6.48 -27.24 -2.56
N GLY A 10 6.22 -27.47 -3.86
CA GLY A 10 5.38 -26.60 -4.67
C GLY A 10 3.91 -26.56 -4.18
N GLY A 11 3.39 -27.67 -3.70
CA GLY A 11 2.01 -27.75 -3.17
C GLY A 11 1.82 -26.98 -1.86
N VAL A 12 2.78 -27.07 -0.94
CA VAL A 12 2.71 -26.35 0.34
C VAL A 12 2.88 -24.85 0.14
N VAL A 13 3.85 -24.43 -0.66
CA VAL A 13 4.06 -23.00 -0.96
C VAL A 13 2.83 -22.40 -1.64
N ASN A 14 2.27 -23.06 -2.64
CA ASN A 14 1.06 -22.64 -3.31
C ASN A 14 -0.14 -22.55 -2.35
N PHE A 15 -0.27 -23.53 -1.44
CA PHE A 15 -1.32 -23.53 -0.41
C PHE A 15 -1.15 -22.34 0.56
N LEU A 16 0.06 -22.10 1.05
CA LEU A 16 0.34 -20.97 1.94
C LEU A 16 0.07 -19.61 1.25
N GLN A 17 0.43 -19.49 -0.03
CA GLN A 17 0.16 -18.29 -0.82
C GLN A 17 -1.32 -18.13 -1.15
N GLU A 18 -2.01 -19.21 -1.55
CA GLU A 18 -3.44 -19.19 -1.88
C GLU A 18 -4.30 -18.72 -0.70
N PHE A 19 -3.92 -19.06 0.52
CA PHE A 19 -4.68 -18.72 1.74
C PHE A 19 -4.05 -17.58 2.55
N SER A 20 -3.02 -16.90 2.02
CA SER A 20 -2.35 -15.78 2.71
C SER A 20 -1.97 -16.09 4.17
N ILE A 21 -1.66 -17.36 4.47
CA ILE A 21 -1.41 -17.84 5.84
C ILE A 21 -0.27 -17.08 6.52
N PRO A 22 0.87 -16.77 5.87
CA PRO A 22 1.94 -16.01 6.51
C PRO A 22 1.51 -14.61 6.92
N LEU A 23 0.67 -13.94 6.10
CA LEU A 23 0.11 -12.62 6.41
C LEU A 23 -0.75 -12.68 7.67
N ILE A 24 -1.72 -13.61 7.71
CA ILE A 24 -2.63 -13.78 8.86
C ILE A 24 -1.86 -14.11 10.12
N ALA A 25 -0.90 -15.05 10.03
CA ALA A 25 -0.06 -15.42 11.16
C ALA A 25 0.78 -14.24 11.66
N GLY A 26 1.35 -13.44 10.76
CA GLY A 26 2.10 -12.22 11.09
C GLY A 26 1.23 -11.19 11.83
N VAL A 27 0.02 -10.93 11.35
CA VAL A 27 -0.93 -10.01 11.99
C VAL A 27 -1.29 -10.49 13.40
N ILE A 28 -1.63 -11.78 13.56
CA ILE A 28 -1.98 -12.34 14.86
C ILE A 28 -0.78 -12.28 15.82
N ALA A 29 0.41 -12.66 15.37
CA ALA A 29 1.63 -12.61 16.17
C ALA A 29 1.96 -11.18 16.62
N ALA A 30 1.86 -10.19 15.71
CA ALA A 30 2.10 -8.79 16.01
C ALA A 30 1.08 -8.25 17.04
N LEU A 31 -0.22 -8.57 16.88
CA LEU A 31 -1.26 -8.17 17.82
C LEU A 31 -1.06 -8.78 19.20
N ILE A 32 -0.73 -10.06 19.28
CA ILE A 32 -0.43 -10.72 20.56
C ILE A 32 0.77 -10.04 21.21
N MET A 33 1.87 -9.88 20.49
CA MET A 33 3.11 -9.31 21.02
C MET A 33 2.94 -7.87 21.47
N ALA A 34 2.25 -7.03 20.68
CA ALA A 34 1.98 -5.64 21.03
C ALA A 34 1.10 -5.49 22.28
N ASN A 35 0.24 -6.48 22.60
CA ASN A 35 -0.64 -6.44 23.78
C ASN A 35 -0.11 -7.18 25.00
N THR A 36 0.87 -8.10 24.83
CA THR A 36 1.42 -8.89 25.96
C THR A 36 2.84 -8.46 26.34
N GLU A 37 3.64 -8.06 25.36
CA GLU A 37 5.08 -7.75 25.50
C GLU A 37 5.42 -6.49 24.68
N GLU A 38 4.81 -5.37 25.03
CA GLU A 38 4.93 -4.08 24.34
C GLU A 38 6.40 -3.65 24.16
N HIS A 39 7.23 -3.84 25.20
CA HIS A 39 8.64 -3.50 25.16
C HIS A 39 9.40 -4.32 24.11
N LEU A 40 9.17 -5.64 24.05
CA LEU A 40 9.79 -6.52 23.06
C LEU A 40 9.32 -6.18 21.63
N TYR A 41 8.03 -5.82 21.48
CA TYR A 41 7.48 -5.39 20.19
C TYR A 41 8.22 -4.15 19.67
N HIS A 42 8.38 -3.11 20.51
CA HIS A 42 9.11 -1.90 20.15
C HIS A 42 10.59 -2.16 19.89
N GLU A 43 11.25 -3.03 20.66
CA GLU A 43 12.64 -3.38 20.46
C GLU A 43 12.85 -4.07 19.10
N ILE A 44 11.96 -4.97 18.69
CA ILE A 44 12.02 -5.63 17.39
C ILE A 44 11.81 -4.62 16.26
N ILE A 45 10.79 -3.74 16.35
CA ILE A 45 10.49 -2.77 15.29
C ILE A 45 11.63 -1.79 15.09
N HIS A 46 12.26 -1.33 16.18
CA HIS A 46 13.35 -0.36 16.13
C HIS A 46 14.74 -1.02 16.13
N PHE A 47 14.80 -2.36 15.97
CA PHE A 47 16.06 -3.03 15.79
C PHE A 47 16.75 -2.56 14.50
N LYS A 48 18.03 -2.16 14.63
CA LYS A 48 18.86 -1.62 13.54
C LYS A 48 19.78 -2.71 12.98
N PRO A 49 19.39 -3.47 11.95
CA PRO A 49 20.18 -4.58 11.42
C PRO A 49 21.51 -4.13 10.80
N PHE A 50 21.63 -2.87 10.43
CA PHE A 50 22.84 -2.28 9.82
C PHE A 50 23.59 -1.34 10.78
N GLY A 51 23.33 -1.41 12.08
CA GLY A 51 23.92 -0.53 13.08
C GLY A 51 23.41 0.91 12.96
N ASP A 52 24.29 1.90 13.20
CA ASP A 52 23.93 3.31 13.18
C ASP A 52 23.98 3.94 11.77
N LEU A 53 23.79 3.13 10.72
CA LEU A 53 23.71 3.66 9.36
C LEU A 53 22.42 4.44 9.19
N GLU A 54 22.53 5.67 8.68
CA GLU A 54 21.41 6.55 8.40
C GLU A 54 21.34 6.92 6.93
N ILE A 55 20.11 7.00 6.39
CA ILE A 55 19.83 7.50 5.04
C ILE A 55 18.95 8.75 5.18
N PHE A 56 19.45 9.90 4.71
CA PHE A 56 18.77 11.20 4.79
C PHE A 56 18.28 11.58 6.20
N GLY A 57 19.03 11.18 7.25
CA GLY A 57 18.69 11.42 8.64
C GLY A 57 17.74 10.42 9.26
N HIS A 58 17.34 9.38 8.52
CA HIS A 58 16.53 8.26 9.01
C HIS A 58 17.40 7.06 9.33
N GLY A 59 17.32 6.55 10.57
CA GLY A 59 17.99 5.31 10.97
C GLY A 59 17.40 4.10 10.23
N LEU A 60 18.26 3.19 9.77
CA LEU A 60 17.85 1.97 9.07
C LEU A 60 17.38 0.90 10.05
N ASP A 61 16.29 1.16 10.76
CA ASP A 61 15.62 0.16 11.58
C ASP A 61 14.63 -0.69 10.76
N ILE A 62 14.07 -1.74 11.36
CA ILE A 62 13.09 -2.62 10.69
C ILE A 62 11.85 -1.83 10.27
N HIS A 63 11.42 -0.86 11.08
CA HIS A 63 10.28 -0.01 10.75
C HIS A 63 10.51 0.76 9.44
N PHE A 64 11.65 1.43 9.29
CA PHE A 64 12.01 2.13 8.06
C PHE A 64 12.12 1.18 6.86
N LEU A 65 12.77 0.02 7.03
CA LEU A 65 12.90 -0.96 5.94
C LEU A 65 11.53 -1.41 5.44
N ILE A 66 10.59 -1.66 6.33
CA ILE A 66 9.25 -2.12 5.94
C ILE A 66 8.44 -0.96 5.34
N ASN A 67 8.33 0.17 6.04
CA ASN A 67 7.40 1.24 5.64
C ASN A 67 7.93 2.10 4.49
N ASP A 68 9.24 2.30 4.39
CA ASP A 68 9.82 3.24 3.43
C ASP A 68 10.54 2.56 2.26
N ILE A 69 10.79 1.25 2.34
CA ILE A 69 11.40 0.46 1.26
C ILE A 69 10.45 -0.63 0.75
N PHE A 70 10.02 -1.58 1.60
CA PHE A 70 9.17 -2.68 1.13
C PHE A 70 7.78 -2.20 0.70
N MET A 71 7.21 -1.21 1.40
CA MET A 71 5.92 -0.62 1.02
C MET A 71 5.96 0.10 -0.33
N VAL A 72 7.12 0.57 -0.79
CA VAL A 72 7.28 1.10 -2.17
C VAL A 72 6.89 0.04 -3.21
N LEU A 73 7.36 -1.19 -3.01
CA LEU A 73 7.05 -2.30 -3.92
C LEU A 73 5.58 -2.70 -3.83
N PHE A 74 5.01 -2.72 -2.63
CA PHE A 74 3.59 -3.02 -2.41
C PHE A 74 2.71 -2.00 -3.13
N PHE A 75 2.91 -0.70 -2.91
CA PHE A 75 2.14 0.34 -3.60
C PHE A 75 2.45 0.40 -5.09
N GLY A 76 3.66 -0.01 -5.52
CA GLY A 76 3.98 -0.20 -6.93
C GLY A 76 3.12 -1.27 -7.59
N ILE A 77 2.87 -2.40 -6.90
CA ILE A 77 1.98 -3.46 -7.38
C ILE A 77 0.53 -2.96 -7.45
N ALA A 78 0.04 -2.29 -6.39
CA ALA A 78 -1.28 -1.69 -6.37
C ALA A 78 -1.47 -0.67 -7.52
N ALA A 79 -0.50 0.20 -7.74
CA ALA A 79 -0.52 1.16 -8.86
C ALA A 79 -0.54 0.47 -10.23
N LYS A 80 0.16 -0.68 -10.37
CA LYS A 80 0.13 -1.50 -11.58
C LYS A 80 -1.28 -2.05 -11.82
N GLU A 81 -1.90 -2.64 -10.82
CA GLU A 81 -3.26 -3.19 -10.91
C GLU A 81 -4.28 -2.10 -11.27
N ILE A 82 -4.18 -0.91 -10.65
CA ILE A 82 -5.01 0.25 -10.96
C ILE A 82 -4.79 0.68 -12.43
N THR A 83 -3.53 0.79 -12.85
CA THR A 83 -3.17 1.21 -14.22
C THR A 83 -3.74 0.20 -15.23
N GLU A 84 -3.55 -1.10 -15.03
CA GLU A 84 -4.07 -2.15 -15.89
C GLU A 84 -5.61 -2.14 -15.94
N ALA A 85 -6.27 -1.92 -14.80
CA ALA A 85 -7.73 -1.83 -14.75
C ALA A 85 -8.28 -0.64 -15.54
N MET A 86 -7.53 0.46 -15.65
CA MET A 86 -7.91 1.68 -16.38
C MET A 86 -7.60 1.63 -17.88
N LEU A 87 -6.70 0.76 -18.33
CA LEU A 87 -6.33 0.62 -19.74
C LEU A 87 -7.50 0.05 -20.59
N PRO A 88 -7.46 0.25 -21.93
CA PRO A 88 -8.45 -0.33 -22.85
C PRO A 88 -8.56 -1.86 -22.69
N GLY A 89 -9.76 -2.34 -22.37
CA GLY A 89 -10.00 -3.75 -22.06
C GLY A 89 -9.90 -4.11 -20.57
N GLY A 90 -9.43 -3.19 -19.75
CA GLY A 90 -9.37 -3.35 -18.30
C GLY A 90 -10.73 -3.30 -17.62
N ALA A 91 -10.76 -3.70 -16.37
CA ALA A 91 -11.98 -3.90 -15.60
C ALA A 91 -12.76 -2.60 -15.30
N LEU A 92 -12.04 -1.47 -15.19
CA LEU A 92 -12.62 -0.13 -15.01
C LEU A 92 -12.81 0.62 -16.33
N ASN A 93 -12.58 -0.01 -17.48
CA ASN A 93 -12.75 0.58 -18.81
C ASN A 93 -13.79 -0.20 -19.63
N PRO A 94 -14.84 0.41 -20.22
CA PRO A 94 -15.13 1.85 -20.24
C PRO A 94 -15.65 2.38 -18.88
N PRO A 95 -15.62 3.72 -18.64
CA PRO A 95 -16.00 4.33 -17.36
C PRO A 95 -17.40 3.94 -16.85
N ALA A 96 -18.32 3.57 -17.75
CA ALA A 96 -19.64 3.08 -17.38
C ALA A 96 -19.62 1.80 -16.54
N LYS A 97 -18.59 0.94 -16.70
CA LYS A 97 -18.41 -0.28 -15.88
C LYS A 97 -17.83 0.05 -14.51
N ALA A 98 -17.08 1.13 -14.41
CA ALA A 98 -16.44 1.57 -13.16
C ALA A 98 -17.41 2.25 -12.19
N ILE A 99 -18.57 2.75 -12.64
CA ILE A 99 -19.49 3.55 -11.83
C ILE A 99 -19.92 2.78 -10.56
N ASN A 100 -20.36 1.54 -10.69
CA ASN A 100 -20.85 0.77 -9.54
C ASN A 100 -19.73 0.44 -8.51
N PRO A 101 -18.55 -0.08 -8.92
CA PRO A 101 -17.43 -0.24 -8.01
C PRO A 101 -17.01 1.07 -7.35
N LEU A 102 -16.90 2.18 -8.11
CA LEU A 102 -16.50 3.49 -7.59
C LEU A 102 -17.52 4.04 -6.57
N LEU A 103 -18.82 3.94 -6.85
CA LEU A 103 -19.84 4.33 -5.87
C LEU A 103 -19.78 3.46 -4.62
N GLY A 104 -19.56 2.14 -4.78
CA GLY A 104 -19.34 1.24 -3.66
C GLY A 104 -18.13 1.63 -2.83
N THR A 105 -17.02 1.95 -3.47
CA THR A 105 -15.78 2.40 -2.80
C THR A 105 -15.98 3.73 -2.09
N ILE A 106 -16.61 4.73 -2.73
CA ILE A 106 -16.91 6.01 -2.08
C ILE A 106 -17.77 5.79 -0.82
N GLY A 107 -18.78 4.92 -0.90
CA GLY A 107 -19.57 4.55 0.25
C GLY A 107 -18.78 3.84 1.34
N GLY A 108 -17.87 2.93 0.93
CA GLY A 108 -16.93 2.20 1.79
C GLY A 108 -15.91 3.09 2.49
N VAL A 109 -15.53 4.22 1.90
CA VAL A 109 -14.65 5.22 2.52
C VAL A 109 -15.44 6.20 3.39
N VAL A 110 -16.50 6.80 2.86
CA VAL A 110 -17.27 7.86 3.56
C VAL A 110 -18.05 7.30 4.74
N GLY A 111 -18.60 6.09 4.64
CA GLY A 111 -19.36 5.46 5.71
C GLY A 111 -18.52 5.25 6.97
N PRO A 112 -17.45 4.46 6.92
CA PRO A 112 -16.56 4.24 8.07
C PRO A 112 -15.91 5.52 8.57
N ALA A 113 -15.43 6.42 7.70
CA ALA A 113 -14.88 7.72 8.10
C ALA A 113 -15.91 8.56 8.87
N GLY A 114 -17.14 8.65 8.35
CA GLY A 114 -18.24 9.37 9.02
C GLY A 114 -18.58 8.76 10.38
N MET A 115 -18.65 7.43 10.48
CA MET A 115 -18.89 6.74 11.74
C MET A 115 -17.73 6.95 12.71
N TYR A 116 -16.49 6.93 12.24
CA TYR A 116 -15.31 7.20 13.05
C TYR A 116 -15.34 8.61 13.64
N PHE A 117 -15.62 9.62 12.82
CA PHE A 117 -15.77 11.00 13.30
C PHE A 117 -16.94 11.15 14.30
N LEU A 118 -18.08 10.50 14.02
CA LEU A 118 -19.22 10.51 14.95
C LEU A 118 -18.84 9.93 16.31
N MET A 119 -18.18 8.76 16.33
CA MET A 119 -17.74 8.12 17.58
C MET A 119 -16.67 8.95 18.30
N THR A 120 -15.70 9.49 17.56
CA THR A 120 -14.69 10.39 18.11
C THR A 120 -15.35 11.63 18.74
N TRP A 121 -16.33 12.22 18.06
CA TRP A 121 -17.06 13.36 18.59
C TRP A 121 -17.86 13.00 19.86
N VAL A 122 -18.53 11.86 19.88
CA VAL A 122 -19.34 11.43 21.04
C VAL A 122 -18.49 11.13 22.27
N PHE A 123 -17.35 10.42 22.09
CA PHE A 123 -16.57 9.90 23.21
C PHE A 123 -15.41 10.79 23.64
N TYR A 124 -14.86 11.61 22.73
CA TYR A 124 -13.64 12.38 22.98
C TYR A 124 -13.86 13.90 22.95
N THR A 125 -15.07 14.41 22.67
CA THR A 125 -15.32 15.87 22.72
C THR A 125 -15.00 16.45 24.10
N GLY A 126 -14.11 17.44 24.11
CA GLY A 126 -13.66 18.09 25.36
C GLY A 126 -12.49 17.42 26.04
N THR A 127 -11.94 16.35 25.49
CA THR A 127 -10.71 15.71 25.99
C THR A 127 -9.48 16.21 25.18
N PRO A 128 -8.27 16.24 25.78
CA PRO A 128 -7.06 16.62 25.05
C PRO A 128 -6.70 15.65 23.93
N GLU A 129 -7.16 14.42 23.98
CA GLU A 129 -6.89 13.37 22.99
C GLU A 129 -7.75 13.51 21.72
N TYR A 130 -8.75 14.39 21.69
CA TYR A 130 -9.69 14.53 20.57
C TYR A 130 -8.96 14.70 19.21
N SER A 131 -7.98 15.59 19.15
CA SER A 131 -7.26 15.87 17.89
C SER A 131 -6.42 14.68 17.43
N LEU A 132 -5.80 13.96 18.36
CA LEU A 132 -5.00 12.77 18.09
C LEU A 132 -5.89 11.63 17.54
N VAL A 133 -6.97 11.34 18.26
CA VAL A 133 -7.91 10.29 17.86
C VAL A 133 -8.59 10.66 16.54
N ALA A 134 -9.04 11.91 16.38
CA ALA A 134 -9.69 12.35 15.13
C ALA A 134 -8.80 12.19 13.89
N ASN A 135 -7.48 12.31 14.04
CA ASN A 135 -6.53 12.12 12.94
C ASN A 135 -6.49 10.67 12.42
N GLY A 136 -6.97 9.70 13.19
CA GLY A 136 -7.04 8.28 12.79
C GLY A 136 -8.17 7.93 11.81
N TRP A 137 -8.92 8.89 11.28
CA TRP A 137 -10.11 8.67 10.44
C TRP A 137 -9.85 7.86 9.16
N GLY A 138 -8.62 7.90 8.63
CA GLY A 138 -8.23 7.13 7.46
C GLY A 138 -8.04 5.62 7.72
N ILE A 139 -7.84 5.21 8.99
CA ILE A 139 -7.59 3.79 9.32
C ILE A 139 -8.73 2.87 8.88
N PRO A 140 -10.00 3.14 9.18
CA PRO A 140 -11.12 2.26 8.79
C PRO A 140 -11.57 2.42 7.33
N THR A 141 -10.89 3.21 6.51
CA THR A 141 -11.31 3.48 5.13
C THR A 141 -10.66 2.56 4.10
N ALA A 142 -9.59 1.85 4.45
CA ALA A 142 -8.88 0.93 3.56
C ALA A 142 -9.23 -0.53 3.86
N THR A 143 -9.31 -1.35 2.80
CA THR A 143 -9.65 -2.77 2.89
C THR A 143 -8.46 -3.62 2.47
N ASP A 144 -8.11 -4.65 3.24
CA ASP A 144 -7.13 -5.64 2.81
C ASP A 144 -7.71 -6.52 1.69
N ILE A 145 -7.21 -6.32 0.47
CA ILE A 145 -7.63 -7.07 -0.72
C ILE A 145 -7.42 -8.57 -0.52
N ALA A 146 -6.28 -8.99 0.04
CA ALA A 146 -5.94 -10.40 0.17
C ALA A 146 -6.92 -11.14 1.10
N LEU A 147 -7.22 -10.56 2.26
CA LEU A 147 -8.19 -11.13 3.21
C LEU A 147 -9.62 -11.08 2.66
N ALA A 148 -10.04 -9.95 2.10
CA ALA A 148 -11.38 -9.78 1.55
C ALA A 148 -11.63 -10.75 0.39
N TRP A 149 -10.67 -10.90 -0.53
CA TRP A 149 -10.75 -11.83 -1.65
C TRP A 149 -10.77 -13.30 -1.20
N LEU A 150 -9.94 -13.65 -0.20
CA LEU A 150 -9.93 -14.99 0.38
C LEU A 150 -11.31 -15.35 0.95
N VAL A 151 -11.88 -14.47 1.79
CA VAL A 151 -13.21 -14.68 2.39
C VAL A 151 -14.28 -14.79 1.32
N ALA A 152 -14.26 -13.90 0.31
CA ALA A 152 -15.22 -13.95 -0.79
C ALA A 152 -15.14 -15.28 -1.58
N ARG A 153 -13.95 -15.80 -1.83
CA ARG A 153 -13.76 -17.09 -2.51
C ARG A 153 -14.26 -18.28 -1.69
N ILE A 154 -14.11 -18.22 -0.38
CA ILE A 154 -14.62 -19.27 0.52
C ILE A 154 -16.15 -19.23 0.56
N VAL A 155 -16.76 -18.06 0.68
CA VAL A 155 -18.20 -17.89 0.84
C VAL A 155 -18.95 -18.10 -0.48
N PHE A 156 -18.49 -17.50 -1.56
CA PHE A 156 -19.19 -17.49 -2.86
C PHE A 156 -18.66 -18.50 -3.87
N GLY A 157 -17.44 -19.03 -3.67
CA GLY A 157 -16.75 -19.86 -4.66
C GLY A 157 -15.94 -19.05 -5.67
N LYS A 158 -14.92 -19.70 -6.27
CA LYS A 158 -13.88 -19.05 -7.11
C LYS A 158 -14.42 -18.30 -8.35
N ALA A 159 -15.53 -18.75 -8.93
CA ALA A 159 -16.08 -18.22 -10.19
C ALA A 159 -17.28 -17.29 -10.01
N HIS A 160 -17.64 -16.93 -8.79
CA HIS A 160 -18.82 -16.12 -8.54
C HIS A 160 -18.60 -14.64 -8.93
N PRO A 161 -19.56 -13.97 -9.59
CA PRO A 161 -19.43 -12.56 -9.99
C PRO A 161 -19.12 -11.59 -8.84
N ALA A 162 -19.57 -11.89 -7.62
CA ALA A 162 -19.27 -11.10 -6.43
C ALA A 162 -17.77 -11.03 -6.13
N VAL A 163 -17.00 -12.07 -6.44
CA VAL A 163 -15.54 -12.08 -6.24
C VAL A 163 -14.86 -11.08 -7.16
N ASN A 164 -15.28 -11.03 -8.44
CA ASN A 164 -14.76 -10.04 -9.40
C ASN A 164 -15.18 -8.62 -9.04
N PHE A 165 -16.43 -8.43 -8.58
CA PHE A 165 -16.90 -7.11 -8.12
C PHE A 165 -16.09 -6.62 -6.91
N LEU A 166 -15.84 -7.50 -5.93
CA LEU A 166 -15.02 -7.19 -4.76
C LEU A 166 -13.59 -6.81 -5.15
N LEU A 167 -13.01 -7.53 -6.11
CA LEU A 167 -11.66 -7.21 -6.59
C LEU A 167 -11.61 -5.81 -7.23
N LEU A 168 -12.61 -5.45 -8.05
CA LEU A 168 -12.72 -4.12 -8.64
C LEU A 168 -12.90 -3.02 -7.59
N LEU A 169 -13.73 -3.28 -6.58
CA LEU A 169 -13.94 -2.37 -5.45
C LEU A 169 -12.64 -2.16 -4.68
N ALA A 170 -11.92 -3.24 -4.37
CA ALA A 170 -10.69 -3.19 -3.62
C ALA A 170 -9.56 -2.44 -4.38
N VAL A 171 -9.44 -2.62 -5.70
CA VAL A 171 -8.51 -1.85 -6.55
C VAL A 171 -8.85 -0.35 -6.54
N ALA A 172 -10.14 0.00 -6.58
CA ALA A 172 -10.58 1.40 -6.49
C ALA A 172 -10.37 1.98 -5.09
N ASP A 173 -10.53 1.17 -4.04
CA ASP A 173 -10.29 1.52 -2.64
C ASP A 173 -8.81 1.84 -2.40
N ASP A 174 -7.91 1.01 -2.90
CA ASP A 174 -6.46 1.25 -2.87
C ASP A 174 -6.10 2.58 -3.55
N ALA A 175 -6.69 2.89 -4.71
CA ALA A 175 -6.44 4.16 -5.39
C ALA A 175 -6.86 5.37 -4.54
N ILE A 176 -8.02 5.29 -3.89
CA ILE A 176 -8.50 6.35 -2.98
C ILE A 176 -7.64 6.39 -1.72
N GLY A 177 -7.30 5.24 -1.14
CA GLY A 177 -6.42 5.12 0.02
C GLY A 177 -5.04 5.75 -0.21
N LEU A 178 -4.42 5.49 -1.37
CA LEU A 178 -3.17 6.15 -1.77
C LEU A 178 -3.32 7.68 -1.85
N GLY A 179 -4.44 8.16 -2.39
CA GLY A 179 -4.77 9.60 -2.43
C GLY A 179 -4.94 10.20 -1.03
N ILE A 180 -5.60 9.48 -0.12
CA ILE A 180 -5.78 9.89 1.29
C ILE A 180 -4.42 9.99 1.98
N ILE A 181 -3.58 8.97 1.87
CA ILE A 181 -2.23 8.97 2.47
C ILE A 181 -1.42 10.17 1.94
N ALA A 182 -1.40 10.38 0.62
CA ALA A 182 -0.62 11.44 0.00
C ALA A 182 -1.02 12.85 0.48
N VAL A 183 -2.33 13.08 0.72
CA VAL A 183 -2.86 14.42 1.02
C VAL A 183 -2.99 14.67 2.52
N PHE A 184 -3.43 13.68 3.29
CA PHE A 184 -3.84 13.89 4.69
C PHE A 184 -2.82 13.37 5.71
N TYR A 185 -1.85 12.54 5.29
CA TYR A 185 -0.84 11.95 6.17
C TYR A 185 0.60 12.27 5.71
N PRO A 186 0.96 13.58 5.57
CA PRO A 186 2.35 13.97 5.35
C PRO A 186 3.17 13.66 6.59
N ASN A 187 4.50 13.59 6.44
CA ASN A 187 5.41 13.36 7.57
C ASN A 187 5.25 14.47 8.62
N PRO A 188 4.85 14.18 9.87
CA PRO A 188 4.58 15.19 10.88
C PRO A 188 5.86 15.88 11.42
N GLU A 189 7.02 15.26 11.29
CA GLU A 189 8.28 15.76 11.86
C GLU A 189 8.95 16.84 10.99
N HIS A 190 8.61 16.89 9.69
CA HIS A 190 9.23 17.82 8.77
C HIS A 190 8.20 18.56 7.92
N PRO A 191 8.28 19.89 7.81
CA PRO A 191 7.38 20.64 6.92
C PRO A 191 7.62 20.24 5.46
N VAL A 192 6.54 20.06 4.73
CA VAL A 192 6.60 19.71 3.29
C VAL A 192 7.40 20.77 2.53
N THR A 193 8.42 20.35 1.81
CA THR A 193 9.26 21.21 0.99
C THR A 193 8.96 20.99 -0.49
N PRO A 194 8.03 21.78 -1.10
CA PRO A 194 7.53 21.54 -2.46
C PRO A 194 8.61 21.57 -3.54
N ALA A 195 9.74 22.27 -3.29
CA ALA A 195 10.83 22.36 -4.26
C ALA A 195 11.40 20.99 -4.66
N TYR A 196 11.44 20.04 -3.73
CA TYR A 196 11.93 18.68 -4.03
C TYR A 196 10.97 17.84 -4.87
N LEU A 197 9.69 18.25 -5.02
CA LEU A 197 8.78 17.62 -5.99
C LEU A 197 9.24 17.79 -7.44
N LEU A 198 10.14 18.73 -7.71
CA LEU A 198 10.79 18.83 -9.02
C LEU A 198 11.63 17.58 -9.35
N ILE A 199 12.19 16.90 -8.34
CA ILE A 199 12.89 15.62 -8.52
C ILE A 199 11.88 14.56 -8.98
N ASN A 200 10.67 14.53 -8.39
CA ASN A 200 9.62 13.60 -8.80
C ASN A 200 9.14 13.87 -10.22
N LEU A 201 8.98 15.15 -10.61
CA LEU A 201 8.69 15.50 -12.01
C LEU A 201 9.81 15.05 -12.96
N GLY A 202 11.07 15.21 -12.55
CA GLY A 202 12.23 14.70 -13.29
C GLY A 202 12.23 13.18 -13.40
N ALA A 203 11.88 12.46 -12.33
CA ALA A 203 11.74 11.02 -12.30
C ALA A 203 10.62 10.51 -13.24
N MET A 204 9.47 11.18 -13.23
CA MET A 204 8.36 10.91 -14.17
C MET A 204 8.79 11.20 -15.61
N GLY A 205 9.52 12.30 -15.85
CA GLY A 205 10.10 12.63 -17.16
C GLY A 205 11.09 11.58 -17.63
N LEU A 206 11.93 11.05 -16.72
CA LEU A 206 12.85 9.95 -17.01
C LEU A 206 12.08 8.67 -17.39
N ALA A 207 11.06 8.29 -16.61
CA ALA A 207 10.23 7.13 -16.90
C ALA A 207 9.52 7.27 -18.26
N TYR A 208 8.98 8.45 -18.56
CA TYR A 208 8.40 8.74 -19.86
C TYR A 208 9.43 8.66 -20.99
N GLY A 209 10.65 9.18 -20.78
CA GLY A 209 11.75 9.09 -21.73
C GLY A 209 12.17 7.64 -22.02
N LEU A 210 12.29 6.81 -20.98
CA LEU A 210 12.55 5.37 -21.11
C LEU A 210 11.47 4.66 -21.93
N ARG A 211 10.20 4.98 -21.69
CA ARG A 211 9.08 4.46 -22.49
C ARG A 211 9.16 4.89 -23.95
N ARG A 212 9.50 6.14 -24.22
CA ARG A 212 9.69 6.65 -25.60
C ARG A 212 10.89 6.04 -26.31
N ALA A 213 11.91 5.65 -25.55
CA ALA A 213 13.09 4.93 -26.06
C ALA A 213 12.84 3.41 -26.21
N ASP A 214 11.59 2.95 -26.05
CA ASP A 214 11.16 1.55 -26.16
C ASP A 214 11.93 0.59 -25.24
N VAL A 215 12.29 1.06 -24.05
CA VAL A 215 12.95 0.23 -23.05
C VAL A 215 11.92 -0.70 -22.42
N GLN A 216 11.94 -1.98 -22.80
CA GLN A 216 10.99 -3.00 -22.35
C GLN A 216 11.36 -3.64 -20.99
N ARG A 217 12.53 -3.33 -20.45
CA ARG A 217 12.99 -3.86 -19.18
C ARG A 217 12.41 -3.03 -18.02
N TRP A 218 11.81 -3.69 -17.03
CA TRP A 218 11.25 -3.06 -15.83
C TRP A 218 12.32 -2.42 -14.91
N SER A 219 13.54 -2.96 -14.88
CA SER A 219 14.59 -2.56 -13.92
C SER A 219 14.99 -1.08 -13.99
N PRO A 220 15.17 -0.42 -15.16
CA PRO A 220 15.48 1.01 -15.20
C PRO A 220 14.33 1.86 -14.62
N TYR A 221 13.09 1.45 -14.81
CA TYR A 221 11.94 2.18 -14.27
C TYR A 221 11.92 2.11 -12.75
N ILE A 222 12.13 0.92 -12.16
CA ILE A 222 12.10 0.76 -10.71
C ILE A 222 13.34 1.40 -10.06
N PHE A 223 14.54 1.07 -10.52
CA PHE A 223 15.77 1.49 -9.82
C PHE A 223 16.20 2.91 -10.15
N LEU A 224 16.09 3.38 -11.40
CA LEU A 224 16.48 4.75 -11.76
C LEU A 224 15.34 5.73 -11.51
N ALA A 225 14.21 5.56 -12.17
CA ALA A 225 13.09 6.49 -12.02
C ALA A 225 12.41 6.36 -10.64
N GLY A 226 12.13 5.14 -10.19
CA GLY A 226 11.56 4.87 -8.86
C GLY A 226 12.49 5.30 -7.74
N GLY A 227 13.80 5.01 -7.83
CA GLY A 227 14.80 5.47 -6.87
C GLY A 227 14.90 7.00 -6.81
N ALA A 228 14.90 7.69 -7.96
CA ALA A 228 14.88 9.15 -8.00
C ALA A 228 13.58 9.72 -7.38
N SER A 229 12.43 9.10 -7.68
CA SER A 229 11.15 9.48 -7.09
C SER A 229 11.15 9.27 -5.57
N TRP A 230 11.71 8.17 -5.08
CA TRP A 230 11.84 7.87 -3.66
C TRP A 230 12.68 8.93 -2.92
N VAL A 231 13.84 9.27 -3.47
CA VAL A 231 14.68 10.36 -2.93
C VAL A 231 13.92 11.69 -2.94
N GLY A 232 13.21 12.00 -4.02
CA GLY A 232 12.42 13.22 -4.13
C GLY A 232 11.32 13.31 -3.06
N LEU A 233 10.63 12.21 -2.77
CA LEU A 233 9.57 12.17 -1.74
C LEU A 233 10.14 12.30 -0.32
N ILE A 234 11.23 11.61 0.01
CA ILE A 234 11.90 11.76 1.32
C ILE A 234 12.31 13.20 1.54
N LEU A 235 13.01 13.81 0.58
CA LEU A 235 13.45 15.19 0.68
C LEU A 235 12.30 16.20 0.72
N ALA A 236 11.17 15.87 0.08
CA ALA A 236 9.95 16.66 0.14
C ALA A 236 9.17 16.50 1.45
N SER A 237 9.60 15.60 2.35
CA SER A 237 8.87 15.21 3.57
C SER A 237 7.48 14.63 3.28
N LEU A 238 7.37 13.89 2.18
CA LEU A 238 6.21 13.11 1.81
C LEU A 238 6.50 11.61 1.99
N HIS A 239 5.43 10.80 2.05
CA HIS A 239 5.57 9.37 2.28
C HIS A 239 6.31 8.68 1.14
N PRO A 240 7.55 8.17 1.35
CA PRO A 240 8.38 7.63 0.26
C PRO A 240 7.84 6.35 -0.34
N ALA A 241 6.96 5.63 0.36
CA ALA A 241 6.28 4.45 -0.15
C ALA A 241 5.49 4.70 -1.46
N LEU A 242 5.10 5.96 -1.72
CA LEU A 242 4.37 6.35 -2.94
C LEU A 242 5.27 6.51 -4.17
N ALA A 243 6.57 6.29 -4.07
CA ALA A 243 7.53 6.57 -5.14
C ALA A 243 7.20 5.86 -6.46
N LEU A 244 6.86 4.58 -6.40
CA LEU A 244 6.51 3.80 -7.60
C LEU A 244 5.10 4.10 -8.13
N VAL A 245 4.20 4.64 -7.31
CA VAL A 245 2.87 5.06 -7.78
C VAL A 245 2.97 6.10 -8.89
N LEU A 246 3.94 7.00 -8.80
CA LEU A 246 4.20 8.05 -9.78
C LEU A 246 4.86 7.51 -11.07
N ILE A 247 5.54 6.38 -11.01
CA ILE A 247 6.38 5.84 -12.09
C ILE A 247 5.65 4.75 -12.88
N VAL A 248 4.90 3.88 -12.20
CA VAL A 248 4.24 2.71 -12.79
C VAL A 248 3.36 3.05 -14.00
N PRO A 249 2.58 4.15 -14.06
CA PRO A 249 1.79 4.50 -15.24
C PRO A 249 2.61 4.72 -16.53
N PHE A 250 3.93 4.93 -16.40
CA PHE A 250 4.84 5.10 -17.52
C PHE A 250 5.54 3.80 -17.93
N MET A 251 5.37 2.71 -17.19
CA MET A 251 5.98 1.42 -17.55
C MET A 251 5.35 0.84 -18.82
N PRO A 252 6.13 0.02 -19.60
CA PRO A 252 5.68 -0.60 -20.84
C PRO A 252 4.60 -1.65 -20.60
#